data_a9aa124b6d8451650dfb2a3174b0521e
#
_entry.id   a9aa124b6d8451650dfb2a3174b0521e
#
_cell.length_a   1.000
_cell.length_b   1.000
_cell.length_c   1.000
_cell.angle_alpha   90.00
_cell.angle_beta   90.00
_cell.angle_gamma   90.00
#
_symmetry.space_group_name_H-M   'P 1'
#
loop_
_entity.id
_entity.type
_entity.pdbx_description
1 polymer ?
#
loop_
_entity_poly.entity_id
_entity_poly.type
_entity_poly.pdbx_seq_one_letter_code
_entity_poly.pdbx_strand_id
1 'polypeptide(L)'
;FGPIAAARVGWINGEYVLNPTVAQMDETALDLVLAGTHEGVLMVESEAQELSEEVMLGAVTFGHDAMKPVIDAIIDLAESCAKEPRALPEEPAEADEIKAVIDGFSDQFVAAYQIADKTERQAALGEVRAAAKEKLGEDYDGVLVGSLIKAKEADVVRGSILETGQRIDGR
;
A
#
# COMPACT_ATOMS: atom_id res chain seq x y z
N PHE A 1 -7.21 11.87 0.27
CA PHE A 1 -6.15 11.68 -0.74
C PHE A 1 -6.61 12.37 -2.03
N GLY A 2 -5.70 13.05 -2.73
CA GLY A 2 -5.99 13.70 -4.01
C GLY A 2 -5.99 12.71 -5.19
N PRO A 3 -6.13 13.21 -6.43
CA PRO A 3 -5.98 12.40 -7.63
C PRO A 3 -4.59 11.76 -7.70
N ILE A 4 -4.52 10.61 -8.34
CA ILE A 4 -3.29 9.86 -8.57
C ILE A 4 -3.03 9.84 -10.07
N ALA A 5 -1.80 10.11 -10.47
CA ALA A 5 -1.30 9.88 -11.82
C ALA A 5 -0.12 8.92 -11.80
N ALA A 6 0.30 8.50 -12.98
CA ALA A 6 1.44 7.63 -13.17
C ALA A 6 2.28 8.10 -14.37
N ALA A 7 3.55 7.72 -14.36
CA ALA A 7 4.46 7.90 -15.47
C ALA A 7 5.33 6.66 -15.65
N ARG A 8 5.73 6.36 -16.89
CA ARG A 8 6.77 5.41 -17.21
C ARG A 8 8.02 6.16 -17.63
N VAL A 9 9.16 5.80 -17.07
CA VAL A 9 10.44 6.46 -17.36
C VAL A 9 11.42 5.43 -17.88
N GLY A 10 11.98 5.71 -19.05
CA GLY A 10 13.11 4.99 -19.62
C GLY A 10 14.43 5.73 -19.40
N TRP A 11 15.55 5.01 -19.55
CA TRP A 11 16.90 5.56 -19.61
C TRP A 11 17.58 5.13 -20.91
N ILE A 12 17.69 6.05 -21.86
CA ILE A 12 18.19 5.77 -23.22
C ILE A 12 19.30 6.76 -23.56
N ASN A 13 20.46 6.28 -23.94
CA ASN A 13 21.62 7.09 -24.34
C ASN A 13 22.02 8.17 -23.29
N GLY A 14 21.82 7.89 -22.00
CA GLY A 14 22.18 8.81 -20.95
C GLY A 14 21.12 9.87 -20.63
N GLU A 15 19.90 9.73 -21.13
CA GLU A 15 18.80 10.66 -20.93
C GLU A 15 17.53 9.97 -20.42
N TYR A 16 16.75 10.67 -19.59
CA TYR A 16 15.43 10.22 -19.17
C TYR A 16 14.41 10.42 -20.28
N VAL A 17 13.64 9.39 -20.57
CA VAL A 17 12.58 9.42 -21.59
C VAL A 17 11.24 9.17 -20.90
N LEU A 18 10.33 10.16 -20.98
CA LEU A 18 8.98 10.03 -20.45
C LEU A 18 8.12 9.18 -21.40
N ASN A 19 7.44 8.18 -20.82
CA ASN A 19 6.52 7.30 -21.53
C ASN A 19 7.12 6.77 -22.84
N PRO A 20 8.26 6.05 -22.78
CA PRO A 20 8.93 5.54 -23.96
C PRO A 20 7.98 4.72 -24.82
N THR A 21 8.11 4.84 -26.14
CA THR A 21 7.35 4.04 -27.09
C THR A 21 7.79 2.57 -27.05
N VAL A 22 6.98 1.66 -27.59
CA VAL A 22 7.32 0.23 -27.66
C VAL A 22 8.70 0.00 -28.31
N ALA A 23 9.02 0.71 -29.39
CA ALA A 23 10.34 0.58 -30.03
C ALA A 23 11.49 1.09 -29.13
N GLN A 24 11.27 2.12 -28.34
CA GLN A 24 12.26 2.64 -27.40
C GLN A 24 12.48 1.72 -26.19
N MET A 25 11.49 0.88 -25.87
CA MET A 25 11.63 -0.08 -24.78
C MET A 25 12.66 -1.17 -25.06
N ASP A 26 12.95 -1.47 -26.33
CA ASP A 26 13.99 -2.42 -26.72
C ASP A 26 15.42 -1.85 -26.49
N GLU A 27 15.56 -0.54 -26.39
CA GLU A 27 16.84 0.17 -26.25
C GLU A 27 17.08 0.70 -24.84
N THR A 28 16.07 0.67 -23.96
CA THR A 28 16.16 1.29 -22.63
C THR A 28 16.94 0.43 -21.64
N ALA A 29 17.80 1.05 -20.85
CA ALA A 29 18.45 0.43 -19.70
C ALA A 29 17.61 0.53 -18.40
N LEU A 30 16.47 1.22 -18.43
CA LEU A 30 15.56 1.38 -17.32
C LEU A 30 14.11 1.28 -17.82
N ASP A 31 13.33 0.41 -17.18
CA ASP A 31 11.88 0.42 -17.24
C ASP A 31 11.36 0.72 -15.85
N LEU A 32 10.97 1.97 -15.60
CA LEU A 32 10.49 2.42 -14.29
C LEU A 32 9.07 2.95 -14.42
N VAL A 33 8.16 2.37 -13.66
CA VAL A 33 6.79 2.86 -13.49
C VAL A 33 6.63 3.44 -12.09
N LEU A 34 6.14 4.65 -12.01
CA LEU A 34 5.81 5.28 -10.74
C LEU A 34 4.40 5.85 -10.76
N ALA A 35 3.79 5.90 -9.60
CA ALA A 35 2.49 6.53 -9.39
C ALA A 35 2.50 7.31 -8.08
N GLY A 36 1.73 8.39 -8.04
CA GLY A 36 1.68 9.23 -6.85
C GLY A 36 0.66 10.34 -6.94
N THR A 37 0.68 11.17 -5.91
CA THR A 37 -0.07 12.42 -5.82
C THR A 37 0.85 13.60 -6.16
N HIS A 38 0.31 14.81 -6.11
CA HIS A 38 1.10 16.03 -6.25
C HIS A 38 2.25 16.11 -5.23
N GLU A 39 2.02 15.61 -4.02
CA GLU A 39 2.92 15.78 -2.87
C GLU A 39 3.94 14.66 -2.73
N GLY A 40 3.69 13.48 -3.32
CA GLY A 40 4.61 12.37 -3.13
C GLY A 40 4.34 11.15 -4.00
N VAL A 41 5.39 10.37 -4.15
CA VAL A 41 5.37 9.08 -4.84
C VAL A 41 4.79 8.01 -3.90
N LEU A 42 3.82 7.24 -4.38
CA LEU A 42 3.15 6.17 -3.64
C LEU A 42 3.59 4.77 -4.10
N MET A 43 3.96 4.63 -5.38
CA MET A 43 4.36 3.36 -5.98
C MET A 43 5.56 3.58 -6.89
N VAL A 44 6.53 2.71 -6.80
CA VAL A 44 7.67 2.59 -7.73
C VAL A 44 7.87 1.11 -8.01
N GLU A 45 7.95 0.77 -9.28
CA GLU A 45 8.30 -0.56 -9.77
C GLU A 45 9.29 -0.40 -10.92
N SER A 46 10.40 -1.15 -10.91
CA SER A 46 11.41 -0.99 -11.97
C SER A 46 12.19 -2.26 -12.26
N GLU A 47 12.59 -2.36 -13.52
CA GLU A 47 13.66 -3.23 -14.00
C GLU A 47 14.80 -2.35 -14.54
N ALA A 48 16.04 -2.60 -14.11
CA ALA A 48 17.18 -1.78 -14.48
C ALA A 48 18.43 -2.63 -14.77
N GLN A 49 19.26 -2.15 -15.68
CA GLN A 49 20.55 -2.77 -16.06
C GLN A 49 21.68 -2.13 -15.24
N GLU A 50 21.74 -2.44 -13.92
CA GLU A 50 22.81 -2.00 -12.99
C GLU A 50 23.11 -0.49 -13.03
N LEU A 51 22.04 0.34 -13.07
CA LEU A 51 22.18 1.80 -13.04
C LEU A 51 22.56 2.30 -11.64
N SER A 52 23.24 3.44 -11.57
CA SER A 52 23.62 4.06 -10.32
C SER A 52 22.40 4.57 -9.53
N GLU A 53 22.53 4.66 -8.20
CA GLU A 53 21.48 5.23 -7.34
C GLU A 53 21.10 6.65 -7.75
N GLU A 54 22.06 7.45 -8.22
CA GLU A 54 21.82 8.81 -8.71
C GLU A 54 20.89 8.80 -9.94
N VAL A 55 21.12 7.91 -10.90
CA VAL A 55 20.27 7.76 -12.09
C VAL A 55 18.88 7.25 -11.68
N MET A 56 18.80 6.28 -10.77
CA MET A 56 17.52 5.75 -10.30
C MET A 56 16.69 6.80 -9.56
N LEU A 57 17.31 7.56 -8.64
CA LEU A 57 16.63 8.64 -7.93
C LEU A 57 16.20 9.77 -8.87
N GLY A 58 17.07 10.12 -9.83
CA GLY A 58 16.76 11.10 -10.86
C GLY A 58 15.57 10.67 -11.72
N ALA A 59 15.46 9.39 -12.09
CA ALA A 59 14.33 8.86 -12.84
C ALA A 59 13.00 8.98 -12.07
N VAL A 60 13.01 8.69 -10.76
CA VAL A 60 11.84 8.84 -9.89
C VAL A 60 11.42 10.32 -9.82
N THR A 61 12.38 11.21 -9.60
CA THR A 61 12.11 12.66 -9.54
C THR A 61 11.55 13.19 -10.87
N PHE A 62 12.21 12.82 -11.99
CA PHE A 62 11.78 13.19 -13.33
C PHE A 62 10.34 12.73 -13.62
N GLY A 63 10.03 11.47 -13.35
CA GLY A 63 8.70 10.92 -13.58
C GLY A 63 7.64 11.55 -12.67
N HIS A 64 7.95 11.83 -11.40
CA HIS A 64 7.06 12.50 -10.47
C HIS A 64 6.72 13.92 -10.95
N ASP A 65 7.72 14.70 -11.37
CA ASP A 65 7.48 16.04 -11.89
C ASP A 65 6.69 16.00 -13.21
N ALA A 66 6.97 15.04 -14.08
CA ALA A 66 6.29 14.89 -15.36
C ALA A 66 4.82 14.47 -15.26
N MET A 67 4.41 13.79 -14.16
CA MET A 67 3.01 13.39 -13.99
C MET A 67 2.12 14.46 -13.35
N LYS A 68 2.68 15.51 -12.72
CA LYS A 68 1.90 16.58 -12.09
C LYS A 68 0.91 17.28 -13.01
N PRO A 69 1.25 17.62 -14.27
CA PRO A 69 0.28 18.18 -15.21
C PRO A 69 -0.92 17.27 -15.49
N VAL A 70 -0.75 15.94 -15.38
CA VAL A 70 -1.87 14.99 -15.54
C VAL A 70 -2.82 15.10 -14.35
N ILE A 71 -2.29 15.26 -13.14
CA ILE A 71 -3.09 15.49 -11.92
C ILE A 71 -3.87 16.78 -12.04
N ASP A 72 -3.24 17.86 -12.51
CA ASP A 72 -3.90 19.15 -12.72
C ASP A 72 -5.04 19.02 -13.73
N ALA A 73 -4.80 18.34 -14.85
CA ALA A 73 -5.84 18.08 -15.85
C ALA A 73 -7.02 17.25 -15.30
N ILE A 74 -6.76 16.30 -14.39
CA ILE A 74 -7.82 15.53 -13.71
C ILE A 74 -8.65 16.44 -12.82
N ILE A 75 -8.02 17.35 -12.10
CA ILE A 75 -8.71 18.34 -11.24
C ILE A 75 -9.57 19.26 -12.08
N ASP A 76 -9.04 19.86 -13.14
CA ASP A 76 -9.76 20.74 -14.05
C ASP A 76 -10.98 20.03 -14.67
N LEU A 77 -10.81 18.77 -15.08
CA LEU A 77 -11.90 17.96 -15.61
C LEU A 77 -12.98 17.70 -14.55
N ALA A 78 -12.56 17.37 -13.33
CA ALA A 78 -13.49 17.12 -12.22
C ALA A 78 -14.27 18.38 -11.86
N GLU A 79 -13.62 19.56 -11.79
CA GLU A 79 -14.29 20.84 -11.56
C GLU A 79 -15.33 21.17 -12.63
N SER A 80 -15.06 20.76 -13.88
CA SER A 80 -15.93 21.05 -15.02
C SER A 80 -17.15 20.12 -15.12
N CYS A 81 -17.02 18.84 -14.76
CA CYS A 81 -18.03 17.84 -15.09
C CYS A 81 -18.14 16.65 -14.10
N ALA A 82 -17.57 16.74 -12.91
CA ALA A 82 -17.75 15.69 -11.91
C ALA A 82 -19.23 15.54 -11.54
N LYS A 83 -19.64 14.29 -11.36
CA LYS A 83 -20.96 13.97 -10.82
C LYS A 83 -20.91 14.03 -9.30
N GLU A 84 -22.08 14.18 -8.69
CA GLU A 84 -22.19 14.06 -7.24
C GLU A 84 -21.58 12.74 -6.74
N PRO A 85 -20.81 12.77 -5.66
CA PRO A 85 -20.21 11.58 -5.08
C PRO A 85 -21.32 10.56 -4.71
N ARG A 86 -21.02 9.28 -4.94
CA ARG A 86 -21.90 8.22 -4.44
C ARG A 86 -21.85 8.18 -2.93
N ALA A 87 -22.97 7.89 -2.28
CA ALA A 87 -22.99 7.59 -0.86
C ALA A 87 -22.05 6.42 -0.54
N LEU A 88 -21.27 6.56 0.52
CA LEU A 88 -20.46 5.45 1.01
C LEU A 88 -21.40 4.35 1.56
N PRO A 89 -21.07 3.06 1.37
CA PRO A 89 -21.80 1.98 2.01
C PRO A 89 -21.71 2.15 3.54
N GLU A 90 -22.82 1.90 4.20
CA GLU A 90 -22.85 1.86 5.66
C GLU A 90 -22.01 0.67 6.16
N GLU A 91 -21.38 0.84 7.31
CA GLU A 91 -20.67 -0.27 7.96
C GLU A 91 -21.70 -1.35 8.35
N PRO A 92 -21.39 -2.65 8.10
CA PRO A 92 -22.31 -3.73 8.51
C PRO A 92 -22.65 -3.66 10.00
N ALA A 93 -23.92 -3.88 10.35
CA ALA A 93 -24.42 -3.73 11.71
C ALA A 93 -23.69 -4.64 12.73
N GLU A 94 -23.22 -5.82 12.25
CA GLU A 94 -22.46 -6.79 13.05
C GLU A 94 -20.99 -6.45 13.23
N ALA A 95 -20.47 -5.42 12.57
CA ALA A 95 -19.03 -5.09 12.61
C ALA A 95 -18.52 -4.80 14.03
N ASP A 96 -19.31 -4.11 14.85
CA ASP A 96 -18.93 -3.78 16.22
C ASP A 96 -18.89 -5.01 17.13
N GLU A 97 -19.78 -5.97 16.93
CA GLU A 97 -19.77 -7.24 17.66
C GLU A 97 -18.53 -8.06 17.29
N ILE A 98 -18.22 -8.15 16.01
CA ILE A 98 -17.02 -8.83 15.51
C ILE A 98 -15.76 -8.16 16.06
N LYS A 99 -15.67 -6.83 16.02
CA LYS A 99 -14.54 -6.06 16.58
C LYS A 99 -14.35 -6.35 18.08
N ALA A 100 -15.42 -6.37 18.84
CA ALA A 100 -15.36 -6.67 20.28
C ALA A 100 -14.80 -8.06 20.59
N VAL A 101 -15.14 -9.07 19.78
CA VAL A 101 -14.56 -10.42 19.90
C VAL A 101 -13.08 -10.42 19.53
N ILE A 102 -12.70 -9.77 18.40
CA ILE A 102 -11.31 -9.67 17.95
C ILE A 102 -10.44 -8.91 18.96
N ASP A 103 -10.98 -7.86 19.59
CA ASP A 103 -10.30 -7.08 20.62
C ASP A 103 -9.95 -7.94 21.85
N GLY A 104 -10.71 -8.96 22.14
CA GLY A 104 -10.38 -9.95 23.16
C GLY A 104 -9.10 -10.77 22.88
N PHE A 105 -8.57 -10.71 21.66
CA PHE A 105 -7.30 -11.35 21.25
C PHE A 105 -6.14 -10.37 21.11
N SER A 106 -6.32 -9.09 21.49
CA SER A 106 -5.29 -8.05 21.31
C SER A 106 -3.92 -8.44 21.88
N ASP A 107 -3.88 -8.92 23.12
CA ASP A 107 -2.64 -9.30 23.80
C ASP A 107 -1.92 -10.45 23.08
N GLN A 108 -2.69 -11.37 22.48
CA GLN A 108 -2.14 -12.49 21.73
C GLN A 108 -1.55 -12.03 20.39
N PHE A 109 -2.20 -11.08 19.69
CA PHE A 109 -1.63 -10.45 18.50
C PHE A 109 -0.35 -9.68 18.84
N VAL A 110 -0.34 -8.90 19.92
CA VAL A 110 0.86 -8.16 20.37
C VAL A 110 2.00 -9.16 20.66
N ALA A 111 1.75 -10.22 21.43
CA ALA A 111 2.74 -11.22 21.74
C ALA A 111 3.30 -11.93 20.49
N ALA A 112 2.42 -12.27 19.53
CA ALA A 112 2.83 -12.89 18.28
C ALA A 112 3.72 -11.96 17.43
N TYR A 113 3.42 -10.66 17.38
CA TYR A 113 4.23 -9.68 16.64
C TYR A 113 5.59 -9.37 17.30
N GLN A 114 5.82 -9.76 18.56
CA GLN A 114 7.13 -9.67 19.22
C GLN A 114 8.09 -10.83 18.86
N ILE A 115 7.60 -11.87 18.19
CA ILE A 115 8.43 -12.99 17.75
C ILE A 115 9.32 -12.52 16.59
N ALA A 116 10.64 -12.56 16.78
CA ALA A 116 11.62 -12.07 15.79
C ALA A 116 11.67 -12.94 14.53
N ASP A 117 11.65 -14.28 14.70
CA ASP A 117 11.64 -15.21 13.56
C ASP A 117 10.35 -15.11 12.76
N LYS A 118 10.48 -14.93 11.44
CA LYS A 118 9.35 -14.74 10.54
C LYS A 118 8.43 -15.96 10.48
N THR A 119 8.98 -17.15 10.47
CA THR A 119 8.21 -18.40 10.32
C THR A 119 7.43 -18.68 11.59
N GLU A 120 8.07 -18.57 12.76
CA GLU A 120 7.42 -18.74 14.06
C GLU A 120 6.34 -17.68 14.29
N ARG A 121 6.63 -16.43 13.95
CA ARG A 121 5.65 -15.33 14.02
C ARG A 121 4.40 -15.60 13.17
N GLN A 122 4.59 -16.06 11.92
CA GLN A 122 3.45 -16.38 11.05
C GLN A 122 2.64 -17.57 11.55
N ALA A 123 3.28 -18.57 12.14
CA ALA A 123 2.59 -19.69 12.78
C ALA A 123 1.74 -19.21 13.97
N ALA A 124 2.33 -18.44 14.89
CA ALA A 124 1.62 -17.88 16.03
C ALA A 124 0.43 -16.99 15.62
N LEU A 125 0.62 -16.11 14.63
CA LEU A 125 -0.48 -15.29 14.09
C LEU A 125 -1.59 -16.15 13.46
N GLY A 126 -1.21 -17.25 12.80
CA GLY A 126 -2.16 -18.23 12.26
C GLY A 126 -3.06 -18.84 13.33
N GLU A 127 -2.48 -19.22 14.48
CA GLU A 127 -3.21 -19.76 15.63
C GLU A 127 -4.17 -18.73 16.23
N VAL A 128 -3.72 -17.49 16.43
CA VAL A 128 -4.58 -16.41 16.96
C VAL A 128 -5.76 -16.10 16.02
N ARG A 129 -5.50 -16.03 14.71
CA ARG A 129 -6.56 -15.84 13.70
C ARG A 129 -7.57 -16.97 13.70
N ALA A 130 -7.10 -18.21 13.82
CA ALA A 130 -7.96 -19.39 13.88
C ALA A 130 -8.84 -19.37 15.13
N ALA A 131 -8.26 -19.09 16.31
CA ALA A 131 -8.99 -19.00 17.57
C ALA A 131 -10.03 -17.87 17.56
N ALA A 132 -9.71 -16.70 16.98
CA ALA A 132 -10.66 -15.61 16.83
C ALA A 132 -11.84 -15.98 15.93
N LYS A 133 -11.58 -16.65 14.80
CA LYS A 133 -12.61 -17.14 13.88
C LYS A 133 -13.48 -18.23 14.52
N GLU A 134 -12.88 -19.16 15.23
CA GLU A 134 -13.61 -20.22 15.96
C GLU A 134 -14.56 -19.61 17.00
N LYS A 135 -14.11 -18.61 17.74
CA LYS A 135 -14.93 -17.92 18.74
C LYS A 135 -16.10 -17.14 18.11
N LEU A 136 -15.94 -16.61 16.91
CA LEU A 136 -17.01 -15.94 16.16
C LEU A 136 -18.03 -16.95 15.60
N GLY A 137 -17.60 -18.16 15.24
CA GLY A 137 -18.44 -19.15 14.59
C GLY A 137 -18.66 -18.87 13.09
N GLU A 138 -19.65 -19.56 12.52
CA GLU A 138 -19.98 -19.47 11.09
C GLU A 138 -21.10 -18.47 10.78
N ASP A 139 -21.61 -17.75 11.79
CA ASP A 139 -22.75 -16.86 11.65
C ASP A 139 -22.42 -15.52 10.95
N TYR A 140 -21.15 -15.19 10.82
CA TYR A 140 -20.67 -13.94 10.23
C TYR A 140 -20.01 -14.14 8.88
N ASP A 141 -20.10 -13.10 8.02
CA ASP A 141 -19.40 -13.09 6.74
C ASP A 141 -17.87 -13.23 6.93
N GLY A 142 -17.32 -14.30 6.38
CA GLY A 142 -15.88 -14.59 6.49
C GLY A 142 -14.97 -13.53 5.87
N VAL A 143 -15.44 -12.76 4.87
CA VAL A 143 -14.70 -11.65 4.25
C VAL A 143 -14.66 -10.47 5.22
N LEU A 144 -15.79 -10.14 5.85
CA LEU A 144 -15.86 -9.09 6.87
C LEU A 144 -14.98 -9.43 8.06
N VAL A 145 -15.09 -10.65 8.60
CA VAL A 145 -14.25 -11.14 9.71
C VAL A 145 -12.76 -11.04 9.35
N GLY A 146 -12.38 -11.50 8.16
CA GLY A 146 -10.99 -11.43 7.69
C GLY A 146 -10.48 -10.01 7.58
N SER A 147 -11.30 -9.08 7.11
CA SER A 147 -10.93 -7.66 6.96
C SER A 147 -10.73 -6.98 8.33
N LEU A 148 -11.60 -7.27 9.30
CA LEU A 148 -11.52 -6.70 10.65
C LEU A 148 -10.32 -7.27 11.45
N ILE A 149 -10.00 -8.56 11.30
CA ILE A 149 -8.77 -9.15 11.85
C ILE A 149 -7.55 -8.45 11.26
N LYS A 150 -7.49 -8.26 9.94
CA LYS A 150 -6.39 -7.56 9.28
C LYS A 150 -6.25 -6.11 9.73
N ALA A 151 -7.36 -5.41 9.94
CA ALA A 151 -7.36 -4.06 10.49
C ALA A 151 -6.76 -4.04 11.90
N LYS A 152 -7.18 -4.96 12.79
CA LYS A 152 -6.62 -5.10 14.14
C LYS A 152 -5.11 -5.36 14.13
N GLU A 153 -4.65 -6.25 13.28
CA GLU A 153 -3.22 -6.52 13.12
C GLU A 153 -2.44 -5.29 12.64
N ALA A 154 -3.02 -4.53 11.70
CA ALA A 154 -2.42 -3.29 11.22
C ALA A 154 -2.30 -2.24 12.35
N ASP A 155 -3.30 -2.13 13.21
CA ASP A 155 -3.28 -1.22 14.36
C ASP A 155 -2.22 -1.64 15.39
N VAL A 156 -2.10 -2.94 15.69
CA VAL A 156 -1.05 -3.46 16.58
C VAL A 156 0.35 -3.13 16.04
N VAL A 157 0.61 -3.43 14.76
CA VAL A 157 1.93 -3.19 14.16
C VAL A 157 2.26 -1.71 14.06
N ARG A 158 1.31 -0.90 13.54
CA ARG A 158 1.53 0.55 13.37
C ARG A 158 1.62 1.27 14.70
N GLY A 159 0.78 0.91 15.66
CA GLY A 159 0.83 1.46 17.02
C GLY A 159 2.18 1.19 17.68
N SER A 160 2.65 -0.05 17.64
CA SER A 160 3.96 -0.42 18.16
C SER A 160 5.12 0.37 17.52
N ILE A 161 5.10 0.55 16.20
CA ILE A 161 6.13 1.32 15.50
C ILE A 161 6.09 2.80 15.93
N LEU A 162 4.91 3.39 16.05
CA LEU A 162 4.76 4.78 16.47
C LEU A 162 5.21 5.01 17.92
N GLU A 163 4.97 4.05 18.80
CA GLU A 163 5.34 4.13 20.22
C GLU A 163 6.83 3.86 20.46
N THR A 164 7.40 2.88 19.77
CA THR A 164 8.76 2.38 20.06
C THR A 164 9.80 2.83 19.05
N GLY A 165 9.40 3.24 17.84
CA GLY A 165 10.28 3.49 16.71
C GLY A 165 10.90 2.22 16.11
N GLN A 166 10.54 1.04 16.60
CA GLN A 166 11.10 -0.23 16.14
C GLN A 166 10.13 -0.97 15.23
N ARG A 167 10.64 -1.50 14.14
CA ARG A 167 9.87 -2.36 13.23
C ARG A 167 9.89 -3.82 13.72
N ILE A 168 8.92 -4.61 13.26
CA ILE A 168 8.77 -6.04 13.64
C ILE A 168 9.97 -6.91 13.23
N ASP A 169 10.82 -6.44 12.33
CA ASP A 169 12.05 -7.08 11.88
C ASP A 169 13.30 -6.56 12.63
N GLY A 170 13.12 -5.75 13.67
CA GLY A 170 14.19 -5.24 14.53
C GLY A 170 14.93 -4.03 13.97
N ARG A 171 14.47 -3.45 12.85
CA ARG A 171 15.03 -2.21 12.27
C ARG A 171 14.34 -0.98 12.83
#